data_21344c92e8ce536d1f1c8072d9bd9c9a
#
_entry.id   21344c92e8ce536d1f1c8072d9bd9c9a
#
_cell.length_a   1.000
_cell.length_b   1.000
_cell.length_c   1.000
_cell.angle_alpha   90.00
_cell.angle_beta   90.00
_cell.angle_gamma   90.00
#
_symmetry.space_group_name_H-M   'P 1'
#
loop_
_entity.id
_entity.type
_entity.pdbx_description
1 polymer ?
#
loop_
_entity_poly.entity_id
_entity_poly.type
_entity_poly.pdbx_seq_one_letter_code
_entity_poly.pdbx_strand_id
1 'polypeptide(L)'
;MRVAGPVGFDLDLTLINSRPAIMAAWSAVAEELGVTIDLDEVDRRMGIKLEDEVAYWFPGPDQGAAAASYRRHYVRLAPELTFLLPGAAEALASVRRAGERAVVVTAKHPVSVEPSLTAVGLQPDEVFAHVHGREKAAVLERLRAAVYVGDTPADMVAGLAGGTTAVGVPTGSFGARLLTEAGASVVLGSLEGFPAWYAGFRAGHANAAGGAGGCQEGRTL
;
A
#
# COMPACT_ATOMS: atom_id res chain seq x y z
N MET A 1 -7.76 -19.31 -2.09
CA MET A 1 -7.61 -17.93 -2.58
C MET A 1 -8.98 -17.37 -2.89
N ARG A 2 -9.26 -16.15 -2.48
CA ARG A 2 -10.53 -15.45 -2.75
C ARG A 2 -10.47 -14.78 -4.11
N VAL A 3 -11.54 -14.84 -4.86
CA VAL A 3 -11.63 -14.37 -6.26
C VAL A 3 -12.40 -13.06 -6.37
N ALA A 4 -13.34 -12.88 -5.47
CA ALA A 4 -14.18 -11.69 -5.33
C ALA A 4 -13.97 -11.09 -3.95
N GLY A 5 -14.03 -9.79 -3.87
CA GLY A 5 -13.85 -9.02 -2.65
C GLY A 5 -13.02 -7.77 -2.90
N PRO A 6 -12.95 -6.88 -1.91
CA PRO A 6 -12.20 -5.64 -2.01
C PRO A 6 -10.73 -5.88 -2.43
N VAL A 7 -10.17 -4.91 -3.13
CA VAL A 7 -8.73 -4.85 -3.41
C VAL A 7 -8.12 -3.81 -2.50
N GLY A 8 -7.18 -4.25 -1.66
CA GLY A 8 -6.38 -3.38 -0.83
C GLY A 8 -5.15 -2.87 -1.58
N PHE A 9 -4.82 -1.60 -1.37
CA PHE A 9 -3.60 -0.96 -1.85
C PHE A 9 -2.85 -0.33 -0.69
N ASP A 10 -1.54 -0.47 -0.64
CA ASP A 10 -0.75 0.46 0.14
C ASP A 10 -0.78 1.85 -0.51
N LEU A 11 -0.36 2.88 0.20
CA LEU A 11 -0.43 4.26 -0.26
C LEU A 11 0.91 4.79 -0.74
N ASP A 12 1.87 4.92 0.20
CA ASP A 12 3.17 5.54 -0.08
C ASP A 12 4.00 4.64 -1.00
N LEU A 13 4.50 5.20 -2.09
CA LEU A 13 5.29 4.51 -3.11
C LEU A 13 4.55 3.35 -3.82
N THR A 14 3.26 3.17 -3.54
CA THR A 14 2.37 2.25 -4.26
C THR A 14 1.38 3.01 -5.14
N LEU A 15 0.52 3.86 -4.56
CA LEU A 15 -0.42 4.70 -5.28
C LEU A 15 0.13 6.11 -5.54
N ILE A 16 0.95 6.62 -4.62
CA ILE A 16 1.51 7.96 -4.67
C ILE A 16 3.03 7.96 -4.50
N ASN A 17 3.71 8.84 -5.20
CA ASN A 17 5.10 9.18 -4.90
C ASN A 17 5.11 10.28 -3.82
N SER A 18 5.19 9.88 -2.56
CA SER A 18 5.31 10.77 -1.40
C SER A 18 6.76 11.01 -0.96
N ARG A 19 7.74 10.38 -1.64
CA ARG A 19 9.16 10.49 -1.31
C ARG A 19 9.63 11.94 -1.17
N PRO A 20 9.33 12.87 -2.12
CA PRO A 20 9.77 14.26 -1.98
C PRO A 20 9.20 14.95 -0.73
N ALA A 21 7.93 14.70 -0.39
CA ALA A 21 7.29 15.27 0.80
C ALA A 21 7.90 14.71 2.09
N ILE A 22 8.18 13.41 2.14
CA ILE A 22 8.81 12.73 3.28
C ILE A 22 10.22 13.29 3.51
N MET A 23 11.04 13.37 2.46
CA MET A 23 12.41 13.89 2.53
C MET A 23 12.44 15.35 2.99
N ALA A 24 11.58 16.19 2.41
CA ALA A 24 11.49 17.61 2.79
C ALA A 24 10.98 17.78 4.22
N ALA A 25 10.06 16.94 4.69
CA ALA A 25 9.58 16.99 6.07
C ALA A 25 10.70 16.62 7.06
N TRP A 26 11.50 15.58 6.79
CA TRP A 26 12.65 15.22 7.63
C TRP A 26 13.76 16.28 7.61
N SER A 27 14.03 16.91 6.46
CA SER A 27 14.95 18.03 6.37
C SER A 27 14.51 19.20 7.24
N ALA A 28 13.21 19.52 7.22
CA ALA A 28 12.65 20.60 8.04
C ALA A 28 12.67 20.26 9.54
N VAL A 29 12.47 19.01 9.92
CA VAL A 29 12.64 18.54 11.31
C VAL A 29 14.10 18.69 11.76
N ALA A 30 15.06 18.30 10.91
CA ALA A 30 16.49 18.43 11.21
C ALA A 30 16.87 19.89 11.46
N GLU A 31 16.38 20.80 10.63
CA GLU A 31 16.62 22.25 10.79
C GLU A 31 15.93 22.79 12.05
N GLU A 32 14.64 22.48 12.28
CA GLU A 32 13.87 22.99 13.43
C GLU A 32 14.46 22.55 14.77
N LEU A 33 14.93 21.28 14.86
CA LEU A 33 15.41 20.69 16.11
C LEU A 33 16.95 20.77 16.27
N GLY A 34 17.66 21.29 15.25
CA GLY A 34 19.11 21.45 15.29
C GLY A 34 19.87 20.12 15.30
N VAL A 35 19.34 19.08 14.65
CA VAL A 35 19.93 17.73 14.58
C VAL A 35 20.36 17.39 13.16
N THR A 36 21.27 16.44 13.04
CA THR A 36 21.63 15.89 11.72
C THR A 36 20.83 14.64 11.45
N ILE A 37 20.11 14.60 10.33
CA ILE A 37 19.39 13.44 9.81
C ILE A 37 19.96 13.10 8.45
N ASP A 38 20.42 11.86 8.28
CA ASP A 38 20.89 11.34 7.00
C ASP A 38 19.67 11.01 6.11
N LEU A 39 19.42 11.85 5.11
CA LEU A 39 18.29 11.69 4.22
C LEU A 39 18.42 10.45 3.33
N ASP A 40 19.62 10.01 2.98
CA ASP A 40 19.82 8.76 2.24
C ASP A 40 19.44 7.54 3.09
N GLU A 41 19.67 7.62 4.40
CA GLU A 41 19.20 6.58 5.33
C GLU A 41 17.69 6.64 5.52
N VAL A 42 17.08 7.82 5.60
CA VAL A 42 15.62 7.98 5.59
C VAL A 42 15.01 7.31 4.34
N ASP A 43 15.62 7.50 3.17
CA ASP A 43 15.16 6.89 1.92
C ASP A 43 15.22 5.36 1.94
N ARG A 44 16.31 4.80 2.45
CA ARG A 44 16.46 3.34 2.62
C ARG A 44 15.47 2.74 3.59
N ARG A 45 14.98 3.53 4.54
CA ARG A 45 14.06 3.14 5.62
C ARG A 45 12.60 3.44 5.31
N MET A 46 12.26 3.91 4.13
CA MET A 46 10.86 4.18 3.75
C MET A 46 9.98 2.93 3.90
N GLY A 47 8.77 3.13 4.45
CA GLY A 47 7.85 2.05 4.78
C GLY A 47 7.87 1.62 6.26
N ILE A 48 8.81 2.15 7.06
CA ILE A 48 8.85 2.00 8.52
C ILE A 48 7.83 2.95 9.16
N LYS A 49 7.32 2.57 10.33
CA LYS A 49 6.46 3.44 11.15
C LYS A 49 7.17 4.75 11.50
N LEU A 50 6.43 5.85 11.49
CA LEU A 50 6.98 7.13 11.91
C LEU A 50 7.54 7.08 13.34
N GLU A 51 6.87 6.37 14.25
CA GLU A 51 7.31 6.23 15.64
C GLU A 51 8.65 5.50 15.75
N ASP A 52 8.85 4.44 14.96
CA ASP A 52 10.13 3.69 14.93
C ASP A 52 11.23 4.51 14.23
N GLU A 53 10.86 5.30 13.22
CA GLU A 53 11.78 6.20 12.53
C GLU A 53 12.22 7.35 13.46
N VAL A 54 11.27 7.93 14.20
CA VAL A 54 11.55 8.96 15.21
C VAL A 54 12.43 8.38 16.33
N ALA A 55 12.16 7.16 16.81
CA ALA A 55 12.98 6.52 17.84
C ALA A 55 14.42 6.28 17.38
N TYR A 56 14.63 6.02 16.09
CA TYR A 56 15.96 5.85 15.50
C TYR A 56 16.77 7.17 15.50
N TRP A 57 16.13 8.27 15.06
CA TRP A 57 16.80 9.58 14.97
C TRP A 57 16.87 10.34 16.30
N PHE A 58 15.92 10.09 17.21
CA PHE A 58 15.77 10.75 18.50
C PHE A 58 15.72 9.75 19.65
N PRO A 59 16.87 9.14 20.03
CA PRO A 59 16.91 8.14 21.10
C PRO A 59 16.80 8.80 22.48
N GLY A 60 15.64 9.35 22.83
CA GLY A 60 15.44 10.09 24.08
C GLY A 60 13.99 10.54 24.31
N PRO A 61 13.76 11.48 25.23
CA PRO A 61 12.42 11.92 25.62
C PRO A 61 11.71 12.78 24.55
N ASP A 62 12.43 13.30 23.56
CA ASP A 62 11.92 14.28 22.59
C ASP A 62 11.17 13.66 21.40
N GLN A 63 10.97 12.33 21.40
CA GLN A 63 10.30 11.60 20.32
C GLN A 63 8.91 12.15 19.98
N GLY A 64 8.13 12.52 21.00
CA GLY A 64 6.81 13.11 20.80
C GLY A 64 6.84 14.44 20.07
N ALA A 65 7.80 15.28 20.42
CA ALA A 65 8.02 16.59 19.78
C ALA A 65 8.49 16.42 18.33
N ALA A 66 9.44 15.52 18.07
CA ALA A 66 9.94 15.22 16.74
C ALA A 66 8.84 14.65 15.83
N ALA A 67 8.03 13.71 16.33
CA ALA A 67 6.89 13.17 15.59
C ALA A 67 5.84 14.25 15.26
N ALA A 68 5.56 15.15 16.22
CA ALA A 68 4.63 16.25 15.99
C ALA A 68 5.20 17.25 14.97
N SER A 69 6.49 17.56 15.05
CA SER A 69 7.19 18.41 14.08
C SER A 69 7.12 17.82 12.68
N TYR A 70 7.48 16.55 12.52
CA TYR A 70 7.38 15.85 11.23
C TYR A 70 5.97 15.94 10.64
N ARG A 71 4.93 15.63 11.43
CA ARG A 71 3.54 15.67 10.95
C ARG A 71 3.13 17.07 10.49
N ARG A 72 3.51 18.12 11.22
CA ARG A 72 3.23 19.51 10.82
C ARG A 72 3.89 19.86 9.50
N HIS A 73 5.18 19.54 9.35
CA HIS A 73 5.91 19.80 8.10
C HIS A 73 5.35 18.99 6.96
N TYR A 74 5.08 17.69 7.16
CA TYR A 74 4.52 16.82 6.12
C TYR A 74 3.18 17.35 5.62
N VAL A 75 2.23 17.66 6.49
CA VAL A 75 0.90 18.19 6.12
C VAL A 75 1.01 19.48 5.28
N ARG A 76 1.95 20.34 5.63
CA ARG A 76 2.21 21.59 4.90
C ARG A 76 2.82 21.35 3.51
N LEU A 77 3.70 20.36 3.38
CA LEU A 77 4.50 20.12 2.18
C LEU A 77 3.85 19.12 1.22
N ALA A 78 3.00 18.23 1.73
CA ALA A 78 2.38 17.18 0.93
C ALA A 78 1.61 17.69 -0.30
N PRO A 79 0.85 18.82 -0.25
CA PRO A 79 0.12 19.30 -1.42
C PRO A 79 0.99 19.59 -2.64
N GLU A 80 2.23 20.02 -2.44
CA GLU A 80 3.15 20.41 -3.53
C GLU A 80 4.14 19.29 -3.89
N LEU A 81 4.40 18.37 -2.96
CA LEU A 81 5.49 17.38 -3.06
C LEU A 81 4.99 15.93 -3.08
N THR A 82 3.68 15.72 -3.28
CA THR A 82 3.09 14.39 -3.49
C THR A 82 2.55 14.28 -4.91
N PHE A 83 2.88 13.18 -5.59
CA PHE A 83 2.52 12.96 -6.99
C PHE A 83 1.82 11.61 -7.14
N LEU A 84 0.86 11.54 -8.08
CA LEU A 84 0.23 10.28 -8.42
C LEU A 84 1.23 9.37 -9.16
N LEU A 85 1.31 8.10 -8.77
CA LEU A 85 2.11 7.14 -9.52
C LEU A 85 1.38 6.68 -10.81
N PRO A 86 2.12 6.35 -11.88
CA PRO A 86 1.54 5.91 -13.13
C PRO A 86 0.61 4.70 -12.94
N GLY A 87 -0.60 4.80 -13.48
CA GLY A 87 -1.62 3.74 -13.41
C GLY A 87 -2.44 3.70 -12.12
N ALA A 88 -2.13 4.48 -11.08
CA ALA A 88 -2.81 4.40 -9.78
C ALA A 88 -4.32 4.70 -9.86
N ALA A 89 -4.72 5.79 -10.52
CA ALA A 89 -6.13 6.13 -10.68
C ALA A 89 -6.89 5.07 -11.49
N GLU A 90 -6.28 4.55 -12.56
CA GLU A 90 -6.87 3.52 -13.41
C GLU A 90 -6.94 2.17 -12.70
N ALA A 91 -5.99 1.85 -11.83
CA ALA A 91 -6.04 0.65 -10.99
C ALA A 91 -7.29 0.67 -10.08
N LEU A 92 -7.52 1.78 -9.35
CA LEU A 92 -8.73 1.93 -8.52
C LEU A 92 -10.01 1.87 -9.38
N ALA A 93 -10.02 2.58 -10.52
CA ALA A 93 -11.16 2.57 -11.42
C ALA A 93 -11.47 1.18 -11.98
N SER A 94 -10.45 0.36 -12.29
CA SER A 94 -10.61 -1.01 -12.79
C SER A 94 -11.26 -1.93 -11.76
N VAL A 95 -10.91 -1.78 -10.47
CA VAL A 95 -11.54 -2.50 -9.37
C VAL A 95 -13.02 -2.14 -9.26
N ARG A 96 -13.36 -0.85 -9.31
CA ARG A 96 -14.75 -0.37 -9.25
C ARG A 96 -15.57 -0.83 -10.45
N ARG A 97 -15.00 -0.82 -11.67
CA ARG A 97 -15.68 -1.37 -12.86
C ARG A 97 -15.98 -2.86 -12.73
N ALA A 98 -15.21 -3.59 -11.96
CA ALA A 98 -15.47 -5.00 -11.65
C ALA A 98 -16.51 -5.21 -10.53
N GLY A 99 -17.10 -4.12 -9.99
CA GLY A 99 -18.10 -4.16 -8.92
C GLY A 99 -17.51 -4.35 -7.51
N GLU A 100 -16.19 -4.17 -7.36
CA GLU A 100 -15.50 -4.32 -6.07
C GLU A 100 -15.03 -2.97 -5.51
N ARG A 101 -14.73 -2.95 -4.21
CA ARG A 101 -14.20 -1.76 -3.54
C ARG A 101 -12.68 -1.68 -3.66
N ALA A 102 -12.16 -0.51 -3.99
CA ALA A 102 -10.73 -0.19 -3.93
C ALA A 102 -10.42 0.52 -2.61
N VAL A 103 -9.74 -0.16 -1.71
CA VAL A 103 -9.47 0.34 -0.35
C VAL A 103 -7.98 0.60 -0.14
N VAL A 104 -7.65 1.61 0.65
CA VAL A 104 -6.28 1.89 1.07
C VAL A 104 -6.03 1.29 2.45
N VAL A 105 -4.90 0.56 2.60
CA VAL A 105 -4.46 -0.03 3.87
C VAL A 105 -3.01 0.36 4.09
N THR A 106 -2.75 1.39 4.89
CA THR A 106 -1.46 2.06 4.95
C THR A 106 -0.91 2.27 6.36
N ALA A 107 0.41 2.25 6.47
CA ALA A 107 1.15 2.63 7.66
C ALA A 107 1.07 4.13 7.98
N LYS A 108 0.75 4.94 6.97
CA LYS A 108 0.70 6.40 7.09
C LYS A 108 -0.27 6.86 8.18
N HIS A 109 0.16 7.85 8.96
CA HIS A 109 -0.68 8.41 10.01
C HIS A 109 -1.91 9.14 9.44
N PRO A 110 -3.12 9.03 10.06
CA PRO A 110 -4.36 9.60 9.53
C PRO A 110 -4.25 11.07 9.13
N VAL A 111 -3.59 11.89 9.95
CA VAL A 111 -3.40 13.34 9.69
C VAL A 111 -2.65 13.61 8.38
N SER A 112 -1.84 12.67 7.91
CA SER A 112 -1.03 12.79 6.69
C SER A 112 -1.69 12.17 5.46
N VAL A 113 -2.70 11.31 5.64
CA VAL A 113 -3.38 10.61 4.54
C VAL A 113 -4.20 11.57 3.70
N GLU A 114 -5.07 12.35 4.34
CA GLU A 114 -5.98 13.25 3.63
C GLU A 114 -5.26 14.29 2.76
N PRO A 115 -4.23 15.02 3.26
CA PRO A 115 -3.45 15.92 2.42
C PRO A 115 -2.79 15.23 1.23
N SER A 116 -2.31 13.98 1.42
CA SER A 116 -1.68 13.21 0.36
C SER A 116 -2.68 12.80 -0.73
N LEU A 117 -3.84 12.30 -0.35
CA LEU A 117 -4.89 11.91 -1.30
C LEU A 117 -5.47 13.11 -2.05
N THR A 118 -5.68 14.22 -1.34
CA THR A 118 -6.18 15.47 -1.91
C THR A 118 -5.21 16.06 -2.93
N ALA A 119 -3.90 16.05 -2.63
CA ALA A 119 -2.84 16.54 -3.52
C ALA A 119 -2.89 15.89 -4.90
N VAL A 120 -3.25 14.62 -4.98
CA VAL A 120 -3.28 13.84 -6.22
C VAL A 120 -4.70 13.58 -6.76
N GLY A 121 -5.73 14.10 -6.09
CA GLY A 121 -7.13 13.90 -6.49
C GLY A 121 -7.60 12.44 -6.42
N LEU A 122 -6.96 11.60 -5.60
CA LEU A 122 -7.30 10.19 -5.51
C LEU A 122 -8.35 9.95 -4.41
N GLN A 123 -9.39 9.19 -4.74
CA GLN A 123 -10.51 8.90 -3.83
C GLN A 123 -10.70 7.38 -3.71
N PRO A 124 -10.06 6.69 -2.76
CA PRO A 124 -10.37 5.30 -2.43
C PRO A 124 -11.77 5.18 -1.81
N ASP A 125 -12.37 3.99 -1.84
CA ASP A 125 -13.70 3.75 -1.28
C ASP A 125 -13.67 3.72 0.26
N GLU A 126 -12.52 3.34 0.82
CA GLU A 126 -12.28 3.31 2.27
C GLU A 126 -10.78 3.40 2.55
N VAL A 127 -10.40 3.95 3.70
CA VAL A 127 -9.00 4.08 4.13
C VAL A 127 -8.82 3.52 5.53
N PHE A 128 -7.87 2.60 5.67
CA PHE A 128 -7.37 2.08 6.94
C PHE A 128 -5.96 2.62 7.14
N ALA A 129 -5.86 3.66 7.93
CA ALA A 129 -4.60 4.35 8.20
C ALA A 129 -3.96 3.88 9.51
N HIS A 130 -2.66 4.12 9.67
CA HIS A 130 -1.86 3.78 10.85
C HIS A 130 -1.86 2.28 11.20
N VAL A 131 -1.92 1.42 10.18
CA VAL A 131 -1.89 -0.04 10.33
C VAL A 131 -0.63 -0.62 9.70
N HIS A 132 0.00 -1.60 10.39
CA HIS A 132 1.30 -2.14 10.01
C HIS A 132 1.35 -3.65 10.16
N GLY A 133 2.19 -4.31 9.41
CA GLY A 133 2.50 -5.73 9.54
C GLY A 133 1.26 -6.59 9.83
N ARG A 134 1.14 -7.14 11.03
CA ARG A 134 -0.01 -7.96 11.44
C ARG A 134 -1.34 -7.21 11.46
N GLU A 135 -1.33 -5.91 11.73
CA GLU A 135 -2.55 -5.10 11.70
C GLU A 135 -3.06 -4.94 10.26
N LYS A 136 -2.16 -4.74 9.27
CA LYS A 136 -2.53 -4.78 7.85
C LYS A 136 -3.17 -6.12 7.50
N ALA A 137 -2.54 -7.23 7.88
CA ALA A 137 -3.07 -8.57 7.64
C ALA A 137 -4.47 -8.76 8.25
N ALA A 138 -4.69 -8.34 9.50
CA ALA A 138 -5.98 -8.42 10.17
C ALA A 138 -7.07 -7.57 9.47
N VAL A 139 -6.72 -6.38 8.97
CA VAL A 139 -7.64 -5.54 8.18
C VAL A 139 -8.01 -6.26 6.88
N LEU A 140 -7.04 -6.78 6.14
CA LEU A 140 -7.25 -7.49 4.87
C LEU A 140 -8.11 -8.75 5.06
N GLU A 141 -7.87 -9.51 6.13
CA GLU A 141 -8.67 -10.68 6.50
C GLU A 141 -10.10 -10.30 6.83
N ARG A 142 -10.33 -9.29 7.69
CA ARG A 142 -11.66 -8.78 8.06
C ARG A 142 -12.44 -8.28 6.86
N LEU A 143 -11.78 -7.59 5.94
CA LEU A 143 -12.37 -7.13 4.68
C LEU A 143 -12.66 -8.28 3.72
N ARG A 144 -12.10 -9.47 3.95
CA ARG A 144 -12.08 -10.57 3.01
C ARG A 144 -11.49 -10.12 1.65
N ALA A 145 -10.45 -9.29 1.69
CA ALA A 145 -9.82 -8.76 0.50
C ALA A 145 -9.33 -9.89 -0.42
N ALA A 146 -9.55 -9.76 -1.72
CA ALA A 146 -9.10 -10.74 -2.71
C ALA A 146 -7.64 -10.51 -3.09
N VAL A 147 -7.22 -9.24 -3.15
CA VAL A 147 -5.90 -8.82 -3.59
C VAL A 147 -5.38 -7.75 -2.62
N TYR A 148 -4.07 -7.76 -2.38
CA TYR A 148 -3.35 -6.67 -1.74
C TYR A 148 -2.15 -6.27 -2.58
N VAL A 149 -2.02 -4.98 -2.87
CA VAL A 149 -0.97 -4.39 -3.72
C VAL A 149 -0.07 -3.53 -2.87
N GLY A 150 1.25 -3.71 -2.98
CA GLY A 150 2.22 -2.93 -2.23
C GLY A 150 3.60 -2.95 -2.87
N ASP A 151 4.50 -2.09 -2.39
CA ASP A 151 5.86 -1.91 -2.92
C ASP A 151 6.95 -2.47 -1.98
N THR A 152 6.56 -2.97 -0.78
CA THR A 152 7.52 -3.49 0.20
C THR A 152 7.41 -5.00 0.43
N PRO A 153 8.49 -5.67 0.85
CA PRO A 153 8.44 -7.05 1.35
C PRO A 153 7.42 -7.25 2.49
N ALA A 154 7.27 -6.23 3.36
CA ALA A 154 6.31 -6.27 4.46
C ALA A 154 4.85 -6.29 3.96
N ASP A 155 4.55 -5.63 2.83
CA ASP A 155 3.23 -5.68 2.20
C ASP A 155 2.93 -7.08 1.65
N MET A 156 3.91 -7.72 1.03
CA MET A 156 3.75 -9.09 0.53
C MET A 156 3.43 -10.05 1.67
N VAL A 157 4.21 -9.97 2.76
CA VAL A 157 3.96 -10.78 3.97
C VAL A 157 2.59 -10.49 4.57
N ALA A 158 2.19 -9.22 4.69
CA ALA A 158 0.90 -8.83 5.24
C ALA A 158 -0.27 -9.31 4.34
N GLY A 159 -0.13 -9.18 3.02
CA GLY A 159 -1.11 -9.66 2.05
C GLY A 159 -1.33 -11.17 2.16
N LEU A 160 -0.26 -11.95 2.18
CA LEU A 160 -0.33 -13.41 2.34
C LEU A 160 -0.97 -13.80 3.68
N ALA A 161 -0.54 -13.18 4.78
CA ALA A 161 -1.09 -13.45 6.11
C ALA A 161 -2.57 -13.07 6.21
N GLY A 162 -3.02 -12.04 5.48
CA GLY A 162 -4.42 -11.64 5.35
C GLY A 162 -5.24 -12.52 4.40
N GLY A 163 -4.64 -13.56 3.79
CA GLY A 163 -5.30 -14.50 2.88
C GLY A 163 -5.61 -13.92 1.51
N THR A 164 -4.87 -12.89 1.08
CA THR A 164 -5.03 -12.24 -0.23
C THR A 164 -4.04 -12.78 -1.25
N THR A 165 -4.28 -12.47 -2.54
CA THR A 165 -3.24 -12.54 -3.55
C THR A 165 -2.35 -11.30 -3.41
N ALA A 166 -1.09 -11.48 -3.04
CA ALA A 166 -0.13 -10.39 -2.89
C ALA A 166 0.44 -10.00 -4.25
N VAL A 167 0.32 -8.72 -4.60
CA VAL A 167 0.82 -8.14 -5.86
C VAL A 167 1.88 -7.10 -5.54
N GLY A 168 3.08 -7.30 -6.05
CA GLY A 168 4.18 -6.37 -5.88
C GLY A 168 4.25 -5.33 -7.00
N VAL A 169 4.59 -4.09 -6.65
CA VAL A 169 4.99 -3.03 -7.60
C VAL A 169 6.34 -2.46 -7.14
N PRO A 170 7.43 -2.55 -7.95
CA PRO A 170 8.77 -2.14 -7.53
C PRO A 170 8.96 -0.61 -7.71
N THR A 171 8.02 0.17 -7.20
CA THR A 171 7.99 1.65 -7.31
C THR A 171 8.61 2.35 -6.11
N GLY A 172 8.85 1.60 -5.03
CA GLY A 172 9.55 2.05 -3.83
C GLY A 172 11.05 1.71 -3.84
N SER A 173 11.59 1.46 -2.65
CA SER A 173 13.02 1.14 -2.46
C SER A 173 13.36 -0.33 -2.72
N PHE A 174 12.37 -1.20 -2.96
CA PHE A 174 12.54 -2.63 -3.10
C PHE A 174 12.30 -3.09 -4.55
N GLY A 175 13.30 -3.76 -5.13
CA GLY A 175 13.20 -4.30 -6.48
C GLY A 175 12.35 -5.57 -6.56
N ALA A 176 11.95 -5.94 -7.79
CA ALA A 176 11.06 -7.08 -8.08
C ALA A 176 11.52 -8.40 -7.44
N ARG A 177 12.85 -8.66 -7.39
CA ARG A 177 13.40 -9.88 -6.78
C ARG A 177 13.01 -10.00 -5.30
N LEU A 178 13.18 -8.93 -4.52
CA LEU A 178 12.87 -8.93 -3.08
C LEU A 178 11.37 -9.09 -2.82
N LEU A 179 10.52 -8.48 -3.65
CA LEU A 179 9.07 -8.65 -3.57
C LEU A 179 8.67 -10.10 -3.86
N THR A 180 9.28 -10.73 -4.86
CA THR A 180 9.04 -12.15 -5.19
C THR A 180 9.52 -13.06 -4.06
N GLU A 181 10.72 -12.84 -3.52
CA GLU A 181 11.27 -13.59 -2.37
C GLU A 181 10.39 -13.46 -1.13
N ALA A 182 9.73 -12.30 -0.93
CA ALA A 182 8.77 -12.07 0.16
C ALA A 182 7.38 -12.68 -0.08
N GLY A 183 7.15 -13.30 -1.23
CA GLY A 183 5.93 -14.05 -1.53
C GLY A 183 4.92 -13.33 -2.42
N ALA A 184 5.35 -12.30 -3.19
CA ALA A 184 4.48 -11.74 -4.23
C ALA A 184 4.04 -12.84 -5.21
N SER A 185 2.73 -13.00 -5.40
CA SER A 185 2.16 -13.92 -6.40
C SER A 185 2.44 -13.45 -7.83
N VAL A 186 2.59 -12.16 -8.00
CA VAL A 186 3.00 -11.48 -9.23
C VAL A 186 3.67 -10.16 -8.87
N VAL A 187 4.65 -9.74 -9.67
CA VAL A 187 5.23 -8.41 -9.61
C VAL A 187 4.95 -7.71 -10.94
N LEU A 188 4.23 -6.60 -10.88
CA LEU A 188 3.95 -5.74 -12.03
C LEU A 188 5.04 -4.66 -12.12
N GLY A 189 5.44 -4.28 -13.33
CA GLY A 189 6.44 -3.22 -13.51
C GLY A 189 5.96 -1.84 -12.99
N SER A 190 4.65 -1.59 -13.07
CA SER A 190 3.94 -0.44 -12.50
C SER A 190 2.45 -0.77 -12.38
N LEU A 191 1.67 0.13 -11.76
CA LEU A 191 0.21 -0.01 -11.71
C LEU A 191 -0.48 0.13 -13.07
N GLU A 192 0.22 0.59 -14.10
CA GLU A 192 -0.31 0.59 -15.48
C GLU A 192 -0.66 -0.83 -15.95
N GLY A 193 0.09 -1.85 -15.49
CA GLY A 193 -0.20 -3.26 -15.76
C GLY A 193 -1.36 -3.85 -14.95
N PHE A 194 -1.77 -3.17 -13.87
CA PHE A 194 -2.76 -3.71 -12.94
C PHE A 194 -4.12 -3.99 -13.58
N PRO A 195 -4.74 -3.11 -14.39
CA PRO A 195 -6.07 -3.36 -14.96
C PRO A 195 -6.14 -4.64 -15.81
N ALA A 196 -5.14 -4.85 -16.67
CA ALA A 196 -5.08 -6.04 -17.52
C ALA A 196 -4.86 -7.32 -16.69
N TRP A 197 -3.93 -7.28 -15.73
CA TRP A 197 -3.69 -8.38 -14.82
C TRP A 197 -4.94 -8.71 -13.99
N TYR A 198 -5.61 -7.68 -13.42
CA TYR A 198 -6.79 -7.88 -12.58
C TYR A 198 -7.96 -8.47 -13.34
N ALA A 199 -8.18 -8.06 -14.59
CA ALA A 199 -9.18 -8.66 -15.48
C ALA A 199 -8.90 -10.16 -15.72
N GLY A 200 -7.65 -10.52 -16.00
CA GLY A 200 -7.22 -11.92 -16.15
C GLY A 200 -7.37 -12.73 -14.85
N PHE A 201 -6.99 -12.15 -13.71
CA PHE A 201 -7.14 -12.73 -12.38
C PHE A 201 -8.62 -13.09 -12.11
N ARG A 202 -9.55 -12.18 -12.39
CA ARG A 202 -10.99 -12.39 -12.23
C ARG A 202 -11.53 -13.48 -13.15
N ALA A 203 -11.15 -13.46 -14.43
CA ALA A 203 -11.61 -14.42 -15.45
C ALA A 203 -11.11 -15.85 -15.17
N GLY A 204 -9.86 -16.01 -14.81
CA GLY A 204 -9.26 -17.31 -14.51
C GLY A 204 -9.93 -18.03 -13.33
N HIS A 205 -10.43 -17.26 -12.36
CA HIS A 205 -11.09 -17.80 -11.20
C HIS A 205 -12.61 -18.01 -11.39
N ALA A 206 -13.28 -17.26 -12.29
CA ALA A 206 -14.67 -17.49 -12.64
C ALA A 206 -14.85 -18.87 -13.30
N ASN A 207 -13.90 -19.26 -14.16
CA ASN A 207 -13.88 -20.56 -14.81
C ASN A 207 -13.62 -21.72 -13.83
N ALA A 208 -12.82 -21.51 -12.78
CA ALA A 208 -12.56 -22.54 -11.77
C ALA A 208 -13.78 -22.81 -10.87
N ALA A 209 -14.62 -21.82 -10.62
CA ALA A 209 -15.85 -21.96 -9.84
C ALA A 209 -17.00 -22.61 -10.66
N GLY A 210 -17.04 -22.39 -11.98
CA GLY A 210 -18.05 -22.96 -12.87
C GLY A 210 -17.81 -24.45 -13.23
N GLY A 211 -16.57 -24.92 -13.10
CA GLY A 211 -16.20 -26.31 -13.43
C GLY A 211 -16.53 -27.35 -12.36
N ALA A 212 -16.91 -26.96 -11.16
CA ALA A 212 -17.23 -27.91 -10.07
C ALA A 212 -18.72 -28.34 -9.99
N GLY A 213 -19.57 -27.83 -10.90
CA GLY A 213 -21.03 -28.09 -10.90
C GLY A 213 -21.56 -29.10 -11.91
N GLY A 214 -20.71 -29.75 -12.66
CA GLY A 214 -21.12 -30.56 -13.78
C GLY A 214 -20.69 -32.04 -13.72
N CYS A 215 -21.16 -32.80 -12.73
CA CYS A 215 -21.17 -34.26 -12.84
C CYS A 215 -22.06 -34.91 -11.76
N GLN A 216 -23.35 -34.97 -11.97
CA GLN A 216 -24.22 -36.03 -11.49
C GLN A 216 -25.64 -35.83 -12.02
N GLU A 217 -25.93 -36.42 -13.17
CA GLU A 217 -27.24 -36.99 -13.46
C GLU A 217 -27.09 -38.02 -14.55
N GLY A 218 -27.53 -39.21 -14.23
CA GLY A 218 -27.89 -40.20 -15.27
C GLY A 218 -27.19 -41.54 -15.17
N ARG A 219 -27.76 -42.42 -14.35
CA ARG A 219 -28.10 -43.77 -14.76
C ARG A 219 -28.90 -44.53 -13.71
N THR A 220 -30.22 -44.46 -13.86
CA THR A 220 -31.13 -45.51 -13.38
C THR A 220 -31.41 -46.42 -14.55
N LEU A 221 -31.15 -47.71 -14.40
CA LEU A 221 -31.93 -48.83 -14.90
C LEU A 221 -31.72 -49.98 -13.93
#